data_d52ca7b318a689b4ff59ee3f9f50f235
#
_entry.id   d52ca7b318a689b4ff59ee3f9f50f235
#
_cell.length_a   1.000
_cell.length_b   1.000
_cell.length_c   1.000
_cell.angle_alpha   90.00
_cell.angle_beta   90.00
_cell.angle_gamma   90.00
#
_symmetry.space_group_name_H-M   'P 1'
#
loop_
_entity.id
_entity.type
_entity.pdbx_description
1 polymer ?
#
loop_
_entity_poly.entity_id
_entity_poly.type
_entity_poly.pdbx_seq_one_letter_code
_entity_poly.pdbx_strand_id
1 'polypeptide(L)'
;MIISLIAALFVSPPDTLEASSVTASRNVSPPSESVSGVVLRDASSAADAIRDFSGIQLRDYGGVGGLKTVNVRSLGSAHTAIFLDGVPIDNAQNAQVDLGRLFTEDLETIELYAGQKSALMQTAREYGSASSLHLRSSLPDGRKLRLKFRGGAFGTISPSGSVETRRGRFAARLRLGADRAHGQYPFHTLDLGKDTILTRQNCDIKAFRAGGHLWFLPQGGRYEASVNWYDAGRGIPGPVFKQSGKYPMSEDRQYDRSLTAQISGEQSLGHGLSLLVKGRYSLDILDYVDVSELDPSISATWNYNLQSAYAAASLGFQALPWLHLNAAVDAQADWLTANVKAQRQQVLGAFSSAFLLDPWRIQVSAQYQGTSDGYRFLSPALLVDWHPRFDWEFGILGKRSCRLPSFNDLYYTNVGSRDLRPEKVWQVSAWWLWDRSFGPWSFRIREELYFNHVTDKLIAVPNGSLFRWSMFNIGTVHVFGDEWSASSAYTAAAWQAGITARYSFNRAFDPLNPWQIPYIPLHSGSFNIFGVWKSFRADIRGQVTGARYTAASSRPEAFLPAFTTWDMTLSWKGPWGLRLAVELRNITDTRYEIVKQYPMPGFHVMGSVSVEI
;
A
#
# COMPACT_ATOMS: atom_id res chain seq x y z
N MET A 1 -15.18 -43.95 14.20
CA MET A 1 -16.04 -42.81 13.77
C MET A 1 -15.88 -41.54 14.61
N ILE A 2 -15.36 -41.60 15.85
CA ILE A 2 -15.11 -40.42 16.70
C ILE A 2 -13.70 -39.82 16.47
N ILE A 3 -12.74 -40.60 16.02
CA ILE A 3 -11.38 -40.17 15.72
C ILE A 3 -11.29 -39.40 14.38
N SER A 4 -12.20 -39.64 13.44
CA SER A 4 -12.27 -38.90 12.17
C SER A 4 -12.90 -37.47 12.32
N LEU A 5 -13.65 -37.22 13.38
CA LEU A 5 -14.26 -35.90 13.63
C LEU A 5 -13.30 -34.93 14.33
N ILE A 6 -12.30 -35.45 15.05
CA ILE A 6 -11.30 -34.64 15.74
C ILE A 6 -10.19 -34.20 14.78
N ALA A 7 -9.92 -34.96 13.72
CA ALA A 7 -8.97 -34.59 12.68
C ALA A 7 -9.47 -33.43 11.79
N ALA A 8 -10.79 -33.25 11.65
CA ALA A 8 -11.38 -32.16 10.88
C ALA A 8 -11.39 -30.80 11.60
N LEU A 9 -11.12 -30.78 12.91
CA LEU A 9 -11.08 -29.55 13.72
C LEU A 9 -9.71 -28.88 13.81
N PHE A 10 -8.64 -29.49 13.23
CA PHE A 10 -7.26 -28.99 13.34
C PHE A 10 -6.53 -28.78 12.02
N VAL A 11 -7.20 -29.00 10.91
CA VAL A 11 -6.66 -28.67 9.59
C VAL A 11 -7.41 -27.41 9.12
N SER A 12 -6.88 -26.24 9.49
CA SER A 12 -7.17 -25.07 8.67
C SER A 12 -6.64 -25.41 7.28
N PRO A 13 -7.46 -25.32 6.21
CA PRO A 13 -6.95 -25.50 4.87
C PRO A 13 -5.80 -24.53 4.67
N PRO A 14 -4.84 -24.85 3.81
CA PRO A 14 -3.77 -23.94 3.49
C PRO A 14 -4.38 -22.59 3.08
N ASP A 15 -3.70 -21.49 3.43
CA ASP A 15 -4.02 -20.13 2.96
C ASP A 15 -3.84 -20.04 1.42
N THR A 16 -4.19 -21.06 0.72
CA THR A 16 -4.27 -21.18 -0.71
C THR A 16 -5.72 -20.91 -1.09
N LEU A 17 -5.96 -19.72 -1.66
CA LEU A 17 -7.11 -19.45 -2.53
C LEU A 17 -8.41 -20.08 -2.02
N GLU A 18 -8.95 -19.60 -0.90
CA GLU A 18 -10.37 -19.80 -0.64
C GLU A 18 -11.12 -19.25 -1.85
N ALA A 19 -11.87 -20.12 -2.49
CA ALA A 19 -12.79 -19.73 -3.54
C ALA A 19 -13.62 -18.57 -3.00
N SER A 20 -13.37 -17.37 -3.52
CA SER A 20 -14.05 -16.16 -3.10
C SER A 20 -15.55 -16.42 -3.18
N SER A 21 -16.22 -16.34 -2.05
CA SER A 21 -17.67 -16.37 -1.98
C SER A 21 -18.23 -15.37 -2.99
N VAL A 22 -19.17 -15.84 -3.79
CA VAL A 22 -19.80 -15.12 -4.89
C VAL A 22 -20.37 -13.79 -4.39
N THR A 23 -19.61 -12.73 -4.56
CA THR A 23 -20.13 -11.37 -4.60
C THR A 23 -20.17 -10.94 -6.07
N ALA A 24 -21.10 -10.07 -6.44
CA ALA A 24 -21.33 -9.63 -7.81
C ALA A 24 -20.11 -8.96 -8.47
N SER A 25 -19.08 -8.60 -7.71
CA SER A 25 -17.80 -8.10 -8.19
C SER A 25 -16.82 -9.23 -8.51
N ARG A 26 -17.12 -10.09 -9.50
CA ARG A 26 -16.10 -10.99 -10.04
C ARG A 26 -15.01 -10.17 -10.71
N ASN A 27 -13.76 -10.35 -10.26
CA ASN A 27 -12.61 -9.86 -11.01
C ASN A 27 -12.56 -10.59 -12.35
N VAL A 28 -12.33 -9.85 -13.42
CA VAL A 28 -12.12 -10.39 -14.75
C VAL A 28 -10.69 -10.93 -14.85
N SER A 29 -9.73 -10.22 -14.24
CA SER A 29 -8.32 -10.63 -14.13
C SER A 29 -7.86 -10.68 -12.68
N PRO A 30 -6.90 -11.56 -12.34
CA PRO A 30 -6.33 -11.62 -11.00
C PRO A 30 -5.49 -10.36 -10.69
N PRO A 31 -5.27 -10.05 -9.39
CA PRO A 31 -4.32 -9.02 -9.01
C PRO A 31 -2.89 -9.38 -9.44
N SER A 32 -2.03 -8.36 -9.62
CA SER A 32 -0.61 -8.56 -9.90
C SER A 32 0.09 -9.23 -8.71
N GLU A 33 -0.22 -8.80 -7.49
CA GLU A 33 0.24 -9.36 -6.23
C GLU A 33 -0.88 -9.34 -5.18
N SER A 34 -0.85 -10.29 -4.26
CA SER A 34 -1.79 -10.33 -3.14
C SER A 34 -1.18 -10.93 -1.89
N VAL A 35 -1.70 -10.54 -0.72
CA VAL A 35 -1.34 -11.10 0.57
C VAL A 35 -2.57 -11.25 1.45
N SER A 36 -2.63 -12.33 2.22
CA SER A 36 -3.74 -12.68 3.09
C SER A 36 -3.29 -13.41 4.36
N GLY A 37 -4.22 -13.73 5.24
CA GLY A 37 -4.06 -14.69 6.32
C GLY A 37 -3.00 -14.33 7.36
N VAL A 38 -2.08 -15.25 7.63
CA VAL A 38 -1.09 -15.12 8.72
C VAL A 38 -0.14 -13.95 8.49
N VAL A 39 0.24 -13.67 7.24
CA VAL A 39 1.16 -12.57 6.91
C VAL A 39 0.57 -11.23 7.33
N LEU A 40 -0.73 -11.01 7.11
CA LEU A 40 -1.42 -9.79 7.55
C LEU A 40 -1.51 -9.68 9.07
N ARG A 41 -1.78 -10.80 9.75
CA ARG A 41 -1.87 -10.82 11.23
C ARG A 41 -0.53 -10.56 11.91
N ASP A 42 0.58 -10.96 11.29
CA ASP A 42 1.93 -10.76 11.84
C ASP A 42 2.54 -9.42 11.43
N ALA A 43 2.10 -8.84 10.33
CA ALA A 43 2.60 -7.55 9.86
C ALA A 43 2.34 -6.43 10.88
N SER A 44 3.31 -5.52 11.01
CA SER A 44 3.21 -4.35 11.89
C SER A 44 2.35 -3.24 11.28
N SER A 45 2.19 -3.23 9.97
CA SER A 45 1.39 -2.26 9.21
C SER A 45 1.09 -2.77 7.80
N ALA A 46 0.20 -2.11 7.08
CA ALA A 46 -0.07 -2.44 5.67
C ALA A 46 1.20 -2.31 4.80
N ALA A 47 2.08 -1.33 5.09
CA ALA A 47 3.37 -1.20 4.42
C ALA A 47 4.28 -2.42 4.63
N ASP A 48 4.36 -2.93 5.87
CA ASP A 48 5.16 -4.13 6.19
C ASP A 48 4.62 -5.39 5.48
N ALA A 49 3.28 -5.50 5.36
CA ALA A 49 2.62 -6.63 4.70
C ALA A 49 2.92 -6.73 3.19
N ILE A 50 3.09 -5.58 2.52
CA ILE A 50 3.28 -5.53 1.06
C ILE A 50 4.73 -5.29 0.62
N ARG A 51 5.66 -5.15 1.55
CA ARG A 51 7.05 -4.79 1.24
C ARG A 51 7.76 -5.78 0.29
N ASP A 52 7.26 -7.03 0.25
CA ASP A 52 7.84 -8.10 -0.57
C ASP A 52 7.23 -8.17 -1.98
N PHE A 53 6.19 -7.37 -2.31
CA PHE A 53 5.57 -7.38 -3.62
C PHE A 53 6.53 -6.95 -4.73
N SER A 54 6.47 -7.59 -5.89
CA SER A 54 7.22 -7.16 -7.07
C SER A 54 6.75 -5.77 -7.54
N GLY A 55 7.65 -4.99 -8.13
CA GLY A 55 7.35 -3.65 -8.64
C GLY A 55 7.05 -2.59 -7.57
N ILE A 56 7.04 -2.94 -6.28
CA ILE A 56 6.86 -2.00 -5.17
C ILE A 56 8.20 -1.53 -4.61
N GLN A 57 8.26 -0.25 -4.34
CA GLN A 57 9.30 0.38 -3.53
C GLN A 57 8.64 1.11 -2.37
N LEU A 58 8.95 0.67 -1.17
CA LEU A 58 8.55 1.41 0.03
C LEU A 58 9.56 2.51 0.30
N ARG A 59 9.06 3.73 0.49
CA ARG A 59 9.82 4.82 1.08
C ARG A 59 9.55 4.84 2.58
N ASP A 60 10.59 4.62 3.36
CA ASP A 60 10.57 4.68 4.82
C ASP A 60 11.62 5.72 5.25
N TYR A 61 11.17 6.74 5.97
CA TYR A 61 12.03 7.83 6.46
C TYR A 61 12.64 7.53 7.83
N GLY A 62 12.62 6.26 8.21
CA GLY A 62 13.33 5.71 9.36
C GLY A 62 12.48 5.54 10.62
N GLY A 63 12.74 4.44 11.30
CA GLY A 63 12.20 4.15 12.61
C GLY A 63 10.74 3.67 12.67
N VAL A 64 10.27 3.46 13.88
CA VAL A 64 8.93 2.89 14.15
C VAL A 64 7.82 3.87 13.75
N GLY A 65 8.04 5.18 13.90
CA GLY A 65 7.09 6.24 13.59
C GLY A 65 7.23 6.88 12.20
N GLY A 66 8.14 6.41 11.35
CA GLY A 66 8.41 7.00 10.03
C GLY A 66 7.20 6.92 9.09
N LEU A 67 7.06 7.94 8.24
CA LEU A 67 6.11 7.93 7.13
C LEU A 67 6.45 6.79 6.16
N LYS A 68 5.44 5.97 5.80
CA LYS A 68 5.60 4.84 4.89
C LYS A 68 4.69 4.97 3.67
N THR A 69 5.29 5.26 2.52
CA THR A 69 4.56 5.40 1.26
C THR A 69 5.00 4.35 0.25
N VAL A 70 4.09 4.02 -0.66
CA VAL A 70 4.33 3.04 -1.73
C VAL A 70 4.54 3.73 -3.07
N ASN A 71 5.55 3.30 -3.81
CA ASN A 71 5.79 3.67 -5.18
C ASN A 71 5.73 2.41 -6.06
N VAL A 72 4.83 2.38 -7.02
CA VAL A 72 4.65 1.25 -7.94
C VAL A 72 5.27 1.60 -9.28
N ARG A 73 6.15 0.73 -9.80
CA ARG A 73 6.77 0.87 -11.13
C ARG A 73 7.37 2.26 -11.38
N SER A 74 7.95 2.87 -10.35
CA SER A 74 8.65 4.16 -10.43
C SER A 74 7.80 5.38 -10.82
N LEU A 75 6.49 5.25 -10.84
CA LEU A 75 5.60 6.36 -11.17
C LEU A 75 5.47 7.38 -10.04
N GLY A 76 5.75 6.97 -8.79
CA GLY A 76 5.57 7.77 -7.58
C GLY A 76 4.30 7.41 -6.82
N SER A 77 4.28 7.69 -5.51
CA SER A 77 3.16 7.32 -4.62
C SER A 77 1.83 7.95 -5.02
N ALA A 78 1.84 9.13 -5.60
CA ALA A 78 0.64 9.85 -6.04
C ALA A 78 -0.07 9.22 -7.26
N HIS A 79 0.57 8.26 -7.94
CA HIS A 79 -0.03 7.49 -9.04
C HIS A 79 -0.70 6.19 -8.59
N THR A 80 -0.56 5.83 -7.30
CA THR A 80 -1.16 4.64 -6.73
C THR A 80 -2.39 5.03 -5.91
N ALA A 81 -3.56 4.65 -6.38
CA ALA A 81 -4.79 4.82 -5.61
C ALA A 81 -4.90 3.73 -4.53
N ILE A 82 -5.35 4.10 -3.34
CA ILE A 82 -5.52 3.19 -2.22
C ILE A 82 -7.00 3.14 -1.87
N PHE A 83 -7.53 1.92 -1.75
CA PHE A 83 -8.92 1.67 -1.42
C PHE A 83 -9.03 0.81 -0.16
N LEU A 84 -9.84 1.23 0.79
CA LEU A 84 -10.25 0.41 1.93
C LEU A 84 -11.72 0.04 1.75
N ASP A 85 -12.00 -1.27 1.66
CA ASP A 85 -13.34 -1.81 1.38
C ASP A 85 -13.95 -1.20 0.10
N GLY A 86 -13.07 -0.94 -0.88
CA GLY A 86 -13.41 -0.35 -2.18
C GLY A 86 -13.75 1.14 -2.14
N VAL A 87 -13.62 1.82 -1.00
CA VAL A 87 -13.73 3.28 -0.88
C VAL A 87 -12.34 3.90 -0.96
N PRO A 88 -12.11 4.93 -1.81
CA PRO A 88 -10.77 5.51 -1.95
C PRO A 88 -10.33 6.19 -0.64
N ILE A 89 -9.07 5.98 -0.27
CA ILE A 89 -8.36 6.75 0.76
C ILE A 89 -7.34 7.59 0.02
N ASP A 90 -7.51 8.90 0.05
CA ASP A 90 -6.61 9.84 -0.60
C ASP A 90 -6.38 11.06 0.28
N ASN A 91 -5.35 11.82 -0.03
CA ASN A 91 -5.02 13.08 0.62
C ASN A 91 -4.74 14.14 -0.45
N ALA A 92 -5.66 15.09 -0.63
CA ALA A 92 -5.54 16.15 -1.63
C ALA A 92 -4.42 17.16 -1.30
N GLN A 93 -3.97 17.23 -0.03
CA GLN A 93 -2.91 18.14 0.38
C GLN A 93 -1.57 17.77 -0.23
N ASN A 94 -1.14 16.49 -0.10
CA ASN A 94 0.19 16.03 -0.51
C ASN A 94 0.17 14.82 -1.46
N ALA A 95 -1.00 14.30 -1.81
CA ALA A 95 -1.22 13.12 -2.66
C ALA A 95 -0.53 11.85 -2.14
N GLN A 96 -0.35 11.71 -0.82
CA GLN A 96 0.31 10.56 -0.19
C GLN A 96 -0.59 9.96 0.89
N VAL A 97 -0.58 8.65 1.01
CA VAL A 97 -1.25 7.89 2.07
C VAL A 97 -0.20 7.16 2.89
N ASP A 98 -0.21 7.39 4.20
CA ASP A 98 0.66 6.68 5.14
C ASP A 98 0.10 5.29 5.45
N LEU A 99 0.66 4.25 4.82
CA LEU A 99 0.28 2.87 5.06
C LEU A 99 0.70 2.35 6.45
N GLY A 100 1.55 3.09 7.17
CA GLY A 100 1.92 2.79 8.56
C GLY A 100 0.77 2.96 9.55
N ARG A 101 -0.27 3.74 9.19
CA ARG A 101 -1.41 4.04 10.07
C ARG A 101 -2.52 2.98 10.03
N LEU A 102 -2.54 2.12 8.99
CA LEU A 102 -3.64 1.21 8.73
C LEU A 102 -3.49 -0.08 9.53
N PHE A 103 -4.59 -0.50 10.17
CA PHE A 103 -4.66 -1.81 10.81
C PHE A 103 -4.57 -2.93 9.75
N THR A 104 -3.83 -3.98 10.05
CA THR A 104 -3.72 -5.17 9.20
C THR A 104 -4.43 -6.39 9.77
N GLU A 105 -4.63 -6.42 11.07
CA GLU A 105 -5.12 -7.58 11.83
C GLU A 105 -6.54 -8.01 11.45
N ASP A 106 -7.34 -7.04 10.98
CA ASP A 106 -8.73 -7.25 10.56
C ASP A 106 -8.90 -7.28 9.04
N LEU A 107 -7.80 -7.22 8.29
CA LEU A 107 -7.86 -7.36 6.84
C LEU A 107 -7.91 -8.84 6.43
N GLU A 108 -8.73 -9.13 5.44
CA GLU A 108 -8.80 -10.40 4.75
C GLU A 108 -7.69 -10.49 3.70
N THR A 109 -7.57 -9.44 2.88
CA THR A 109 -6.60 -9.36 1.80
C THR A 109 -6.06 -7.94 1.61
N ILE A 110 -4.84 -7.84 1.08
CA ILE A 110 -4.32 -6.66 0.39
C ILE A 110 -3.94 -7.11 -1.01
N GLU A 111 -4.52 -6.45 -2.02
CA GLU A 111 -4.34 -6.77 -3.43
C GLU A 111 -3.74 -5.57 -4.16
N LEU A 112 -2.69 -5.81 -4.93
CA LEU A 112 -2.07 -4.82 -5.82
C LEU A 112 -2.48 -5.11 -7.26
N TYR A 113 -2.97 -4.09 -7.94
CA TYR A 113 -3.14 -4.05 -9.40
C TYR A 113 -2.15 -3.02 -9.94
N ALA A 114 -1.07 -3.50 -10.57
CA ALA A 114 0.00 -2.65 -11.09
C ALA A 114 -0.41 -1.89 -12.38
N GLY A 115 -1.60 -2.16 -12.89
CA GLY A 115 -2.27 -1.47 -13.97
C GLY A 115 -3.70 -1.10 -13.59
N GLN A 116 -4.68 -1.81 -14.15
CA GLN A 116 -6.09 -1.59 -13.87
C GLN A 116 -6.68 -2.80 -13.16
N LYS A 117 -7.41 -2.54 -12.07
CA LYS A 117 -8.32 -3.55 -11.53
C LYS A 117 -9.41 -3.83 -12.56
N SER A 118 -9.68 -5.08 -12.79
CA SER A 118 -10.70 -5.54 -13.71
C SER A 118 -11.78 -6.24 -12.93
N ALA A 119 -12.86 -5.53 -12.62
CA ALA A 119 -14.06 -6.09 -12.03
C ALA A 119 -15.28 -5.73 -12.89
N LEU A 120 -16.33 -6.55 -12.82
CA LEU A 120 -17.56 -6.35 -13.60
C LEU A 120 -18.30 -5.08 -13.18
N MET A 121 -18.17 -4.67 -11.91
CA MET A 121 -18.75 -3.45 -11.38
C MET A 121 -17.75 -2.73 -10.49
N GLN A 122 -17.46 -1.46 -10.82
CA GLN A 122 -16.47 -0.60 -10.16
C GLN A 122 -16.97 0.83 -10.12
N THR A 123 -16.41 1.65 -9.21
CA THR A 123 -16.61 3.10 -9.22
C THR A 123 -15.79 3.77 -10.33
N ALA A 124 -16.11 5.01 -10.70
CA ALA A 124 -15.39 5.70 -11.76
C ALA A 124 -13.91 5.95 -11.38
N ARG A 125 -13.61 6.18 -10.09
CA ARG A 125 -12.26 6.39 -9.57
C ARG A 125 -11.32 5.20 -9.83
N GLU A 126 -11.83 3.97 -9.77
CA GLU A 126 -11.04 2.75 -9.95
C GLU A 126 -10.48 2.58 -11.38
N TYR A 127 -11.04 3.29 -12.37
CA TYR A 127 -10.58 3.23 -13.77
C TYR A 127 -9.42 4.20 -14.08
N GLY A 128 -9.25 5.27 -13.30
CA GLY A 128 -8.37 6.39 -13.65
C GLY A 128 -6.93 6.32 -13.16
N SER A 129 -6.62 5.51 -12.13
CA SER A 129 -5.28 5.45 -11.52
C SER A 129 -4.32 4.56 -12.30
N ALA A 130 -3.01 4.88 -12.23
CA ALA A 130 -1.97 4.08 -12.89
C ALA A 130 -1.79 2.72 -12.23
N SER A 131 -1.92 2.65 -10.92
CA SER A 131 -1.96 1.42 -10.12
C SER A 131 -2.93 1.59 -8.96
N SER A 132 -3.36 0.48 -8.34
CA SER A 132 -4.24 0.54 -7.19
C SER A 132 -3.95 -0.56 -6.17
N LEU A 133 -4.05 -0.20 -4.89
CA LEU A 133 -3.92 -1.08 -3.75
C LEU A 133 -5.28 -1.19 -3.06
N HIS A 134 -5.82 -2.39 -2.99
CA HIS A 134 -7.11 -2.68 -2.39
C HIS A 134 -6.94 -3.44 -1.09
N LEU A 135 -7.37 -2.82 0.02
CA LEU A 135 -7.40 -3.41 1.35
C LEU A 135 -8.85 -3.82 1.63
N ARG A 136 -9.07 -5.09 1.92
CA ARG A 136 -10.39 -5.63 2.22
C ARG A 136 -10.47 -6.08 3.65
N SER A 137 -11.47 -5.61 4.39
CA SER A 137 -11.76 -6.06 5.76
C SER A 137 -12.41 -7.45 5.77
N SER A 138 -11.98 -8.30 6.71
CA SER A 138 -12.61 -9.60 6.92
C SER A 138 -14.02 -9.43 7.48
N LEU A 139 -14.95 -10.25 7.00
CA LEU A 139 -16.30 -10.31 7.55
C LEU A 139 -16.29 -11.20 8.81
N PRO A 140 -16.86 -10.75 9.96
CA PRO A 140 -17.01 -11.60 11.12
C PRO A 140 -17.83 -12.87 10.81
N ASP A 141 -17.36 -14.01 11.29
CA ASP A 141 -18.03 -15.32 11.13
C ASP A 141 -18.76 -15.79 12.39
N GLY A 142 -18.57 -15.11 13.53
CA GLY A 142 -19.15 -15.44 14.81
C GLY A 142 -18.95 -14.37 15.86
N ARG A 143 -18.87 -14.77 17.13
CA ARG A 143 -18.44 -13.91 18.24
C ARG A 143 -17.00 -14.22 18.55
N LYS A 144 -16.15 -13.19 18.52
CA LYS A 144 -14.72 -13.32 18.87
C LYS A 144 -14.24 -12.11 19.64
N LEU A 145 -13.39 -12.35 20.60
CA LEU A 145 -12.55 -11.35 21.25
C LEU A 145 -11.11 -11.66 20.86
N ARG A 146 -10.43 -10.69 20.26
CA ARG A 146 -9.00 -10.77 19.98
C ARG A 146 -8.27 -9.71 20.77
N LEU A 147 -7.25 -10.14 21.50
CA LEU A 147 -6.33 -9.25 22.20
C LEU A 147 -4.93 -9.56 21.71
N LYS A 148 -4.13 -8.53 21.42
CA LYS A 148 -2.74 -8.66 21.00
C LYS A 148 -1.88 -7.63 21.73
N PHE A 149 -0.73 -8.07 22.14
CA PHE A 149 0.33 -7.21 22.65
C PHE A 149 1.58 -7.47 21.84
N ARG A 150 2.19 -6.41 21.31
CA ARG A 150 3.48 -6.46 20.60
C ARG A 150 4.45 -5.53 21.32
N GLY A 151 5.68 -6.00 21.54
CA GLY A 151 6.71 -5.21 22.21
C GLY A 151 8.11 -5.68 21.83
N GLY A 152 9.12 -4.88 22.17
CA GLY A 152 10.52 -5.24 21.90
C GLY A 152 11.43 -4.05 21.69
N ALA A 153 12.29 -4.15 20.69
CA ALA A 153 13.29 -3.15 20.40
C ALA A 153 12.72 -1.73 20.31
N PHE A 154 13.57 -0.74 20.58
CA PHE A 154 13.28 0.69 20.51
C PHE A 154 12.21 1.15 21.51
N GLY A 155 11.99 0.36 22.59
CA GLY A 155 10.95 0.62 23.58
C GLY A 155 9.53 0.53 23.01
N THR A 156 9.34 -0.31 21.98
CA THR A 156 8.04 -0.48 21.34
C THR A 156 7.07 -1.21 22.27
N ILE A 157 5.88 -0.65 22.42
CA ILE A 157 4.74 -1.18 23.15
C ILE A 157 3.49 -0.90 22.30
N SER A 158 2.84 -1.95 21.82
CA SER A 158 1.68 -1.86 20.92
C SER A 158 0.58 -2.83 21.35
N PRO A 159 -0.27 -2.45 22.33
CA PRO A 159 -1.47 -3.20 22.64
C PRO A 159 -2.55 -2.93 21.59
N SER A 160 -3.28 -3.97 21.19
CA SER A 160 -4.47 -3.86 20.36
C SER A 160 -5.53 -4.87 20.77
N GLY A 161 -6.77 -4.60 20.44
CA GLY A 161 -7.87 -5.51 20.69
C GLY A 161 -9.05 -5.25 19.77
N SER A 162 -9.78 -6.32 19.44
CA SER A 162 -11.03 -6.23 18.70
C SER A 162 -12.08 -7.17 19.29
N VAL A 163 -13.32 -6.71 19.25
CA VAL A 163 -14.52 -7.50 19.54
C VAL A 163 -15.34 -7.56 18.28
N GLU A 164 -15.71 -8.76 17.87
CA GLU A 164 -16.55 -8.95 16.72
C GLU A 164 -17.72 -9.87 17.00
N THR A 165 -18.81 -9.67 16.30
CA THR A 165 -20.00 -10.50 16.41
C THR A 165 -20.73 -10.58 15.09
N ARG A 166 -21.34 -11.74 14.82
CA ARG A 166 -22.28 -11.93 13.72
C ARG A 166 -23.54 -12.63 14.23
N ARG A 167 -24.70 -12.06 13.90
CA ARG A 167 -25.99 -12.65 14.20
C ARG A 167 -26.93 -12.51 13.00
N GLY A 168 -27.16 -13.61 12.31
CA GLY A 168 -27.97 -13.64 11.10
C GLY A 168 -27.36 -12.75 10.00
N ARG A 169 -28.09 -11.72 9.59
CA ARG A 169 -27.70 -10.79 8.53
C ARG A 169 -26.85 -9.60 9.02
N PHE A 170 -26.65 -9.46 10.32
CA PHE A 170 -25.91 -8.37 10.92
C PHE A 170 -24.58 -8.86 11.45
N ALA A 171 -23.52 -8.08 11.18
CA ALA A 171 -22.22 -8.26 11.79
C ALA A 171 -21.69 -6.91 12.25
N ALA A 172 -20.86 -6.94 13.30
CA ALA A 172 -20.23 -5.74 13.85
C ALA A 172 -18.83 -6.07 14.36
N ARG A 173 -17.93 -5.09 14.25
CA ARG A 173 -16.60 -5.13 14.84
C ARG A 173 -16.28 -3.77 15.46
N LEU A 174 -15.70 -3.83 16.65
CA LEU A 174 -15.07 -2.68 17.31
C LEU A 174 -13.62 -3.02 17.55
N ARG A 175 -12.70 -2.07 17.32
CA ARG A 175 -11.26 -2.23 17.51
C ARG A 175 -10.62 -1.02 18.12
N LEU A 176 -9.61 -1.27 18.94
CA LEU A 176 -8.79 -0.26 19.59
C LEU A 176 -7.33 -0.67 19.49
N GLY A 177 -6.44 0.29 19.41
CA GLY A 177 -5.00 0.05 19.42
C GLY A 177 -4.24 1.30 19.85
N ALA A 178 -3.10 1.09 20.46
CA ALA A 178 -2.17 2.16 20.80
C ALA A 178 -0.76 1.73 20.45
N ASP A 179 0.08 2.68 20.06
CA ASP A 179 1.50 2.46 19.82
C ASP A 179 2.32 3.46 20.62
N ARG A 180 3.37 2.98 21.25
CA ARG A 180 4.38 3.80 21.89
C ARG A 180 5.75 3.23 21.61
N ALA A 181 6.69 4.08 21.18
CA ALA A 181 8.09 3.74 21.07
C ALA A 181 8.94 4.99 21.31
N HIS A 182 10.15 4.85 21.89
CA HIS A 182 11.14 5.93 21.87
C HIS A 182 11.86 5.99 20.53
N GLY A 183 11.86 4.90 19.75
CA GLY A 183 12.36 4.82 18.38
C GLY A 183 13.88 4.92 18.22
N GLN A 184 14.64 5.14 19.28
CA GLN A 184 16.09 5.36 19.23
C GLN A 184 16.84 4.05 18.94
N TYR A 185 17.82 4.13 18.05
CA TYR A 185 18.69 2.99 17.70
C TYR A 185 20.11 3.46 17.33
N PRO A 186 21.13 2.61 17.57
CA PRO A 186 22.48 2.89 17.13
C PRO A 186 22.58 2.74 15.61
N PHE A 187 23.40 3.59 14.99
CA PHE A 187 23.77 3.47 13.59
C PHE A 187 25.23 3.86 13.40
N HIS A 188 25.82 3.40 12.32
CA HIS A 188 27.19 3.67 11.96
C HIS A 188 27.30 4.79 10.93
N THR A 189 28.27 5.66 11.08
CA THR A 189 28.65 6.69 10.10
C THR A 189 30.15 6.76 9.98
N LEU A 190 30.65 7.19 8.82
CA LEU A 190 32.08 7.43 8.61
C LEU A 190 32.39 8.88 8.96
N ASP A 191 33.14 9.09 10.05
CA ASP A 191 33.66 10.40 10.43
C ASP A 191 35.15 10.47 10.22
N LEU A 192 35.61 11.30 9.26
CA LEU A 192 37.01 11.42 8.86
C LEU A 192 37.69 10.06 8.56
N GLY A 193 36.91 9.13 7.94
CA GLY A 193 37.37 7.77 7.64
C GLY A 193 37.32 6.79 8.82
N LYS A 194 36.90 7.22 10.01
CA LYS A 194 36.70 6.34 11.17
C LYS A 194 35.23 5.93 11.30
N ASP A 195 35.02 4.64 11.52
CA ASP A 195 33.69 4.12 11.85
C ASP A 195 33.25 4.64 13.23
N THR A 196 32.20 5.42 13.25
CA THR A 196 31.69 6.08 14.45
C THR A 196 30.25 5.64 14.68
N ILE A 197 29.92 5.24 15.90
CA ILE A 197 28.56 4.84 16.29
C ILE A 197 27.86 6.04 16.91
N LEU A 198 26.73 6.42 16.30
CA LEU A 198 25.83 7.45 16.82
C LEU A 198 24.48 6.83 17.16
N THR A 199 23.67 7.52 17.94
CA THR A 199 22.29 7.12 18.24
C THR A 199 21.33 7.99 17.46
N ARG A 200 20.46 7.37 16.66
CA ARG A 200 19.33 8.03 15.99
C ARG A 200 18.36 8.53 17.05
N GLN A 201 18.04 9.81 17.00
CA GLN A 201 17.15 10.49 17.94
C GLN A 201 15.91 11.02 17.24
N ASN A 202 14.96 11.54 18.01
CA ASN A 202 13.70 12.11 17.52
C ASN A 202 12.92 11.16 16.59
N CYS A 203 12.87 9.87 16.94
CA CYS A 203 12.17 8.81 16.20
C CYS A 203 10.99 8.25 17.02
N ASP A 204 10.61 8.93 18.09
CA ASP A 204 9.54 8.49 18.99
C ASP A 204 8.16 8.62 18.33
N ILE A 205 7.26 7.78 18.79
CA ILE A 205 5.85 7.84 18.43
C ILE A 205 4.97 7.54 19.64
N LYS A 206 3.85 8.25 19.73
CA LYS A 206 2.69 7.89 20.53
C LYS A 206 1.48 8.00 19.64
N ALA A 207 0.76 6.90 19.44
CA ALA A 207 -0.41 6.87 18.60
C ALA A 207 -1.56 6.12 19.27
N PHE A 208 -2.77 6.53 18.94
CA PHE A 208 -4.01 5.86 19.32
C PHE A 208 -4.87 5.65 18.08
N ARG A 209 -5.49 4.49 17.97
CA ARG A 209 -6.36 4.11 16.87
C ARG A 209 -7.64 3.50 17.41
N ALA A 210 -8.77 3.91 16.86
CA ALA A 210 -10.08 3.32 17.16
C ALA A 210 -10.85 3.12 15.87
N GLY A 211 -11.63 2.06 15.77
CA GLY A 211 -12.44 1.79 14.58
C GLY A 211 -13.68 0.98 14.91
N GLY A 212 -14.79 1.32 14.26
CA GLY A 212 -16.03 0.56 14.30
C GLY A 212 -16.44 0.19 12.87
N HIS A 213 -16.94 -1.03 12.66
CA HIS A 213 -17.40 -1.50 11.38
C HIS A 213 -18.69 -2.30 11.54
N LEU A 214 -19.69 -2.00 10.76
CA LEU A 214 -21.01 -2.63 10.74
C LEU A 214 -21.28 -3.20 9.36
N TRP A 215 -21.86 -4.38 9.30
CA TRP A 215 -22.33 -5.03 8.07
C TRP A 215 -23.81 -5.41 8.19
N PHE A 216 -24.51 -5.20 7.10
CA PHE A 216 -25.85 -5.73 6.91
C PHE A 216 -25.88 -6.52 5.60
N LEU A 217 -26.24 -7.79 5.67
CA LEU A 217 -26.17 -8.77 4.60
C LEU A 217 -27.59 -9.26 4.24
N PRO A 218 -28.42 -8.44 3.56
CA PRO A 218 -29.71 -8.89 3.06
C PRO A 218 -29.54 -9.85 1.89
N GLN A 219 -30.62 -10.45 1.46
CA GLN A 219 -30.62 -11.30 0.28
C GLN A 219 -30.21 -10.51 -0.96
N GLY A 220 -29.18 -10.99 -1.68
CA GLY A 220 -28.65 -10.36 -2.89
C GLY A 220 -27.93 -9.04 -2.66
N GLY A 221 -27.58 -8.69 -1.40
CA GLY A 221 -26.90 -7.43 -1.10
C GLY A 221 -25.88 -7.50 0.05
N ARG A 222 -25.03 -6.48 0.12
CA ARG A 222 -24.08 -6.24 1.18
C ARG A 222 -23.99 -4.74 1.43
N TYR A 223 -24.20 -4.34 2.67
CA TYR A 223 -24.07 -2.95 3.12
C TYR A 223 -23.09 -2.88 4.26
N GLU A 224 -22.27 -1.84 4.25
CA GLU A 224 -21.20 -1.63 5.22
C GLU A 224 -21.17 -0.18 5.65
N ALA A 225 -20.85 0.04 6.92
CA ALA A 225 -20.56 1.36 7.46
C ALA A 225 -19.36 1.25 8.41
N SER A 226 -18.39 2.12 8.29
CA SER A 226 -17.26 2.15 9.20
C SER A 226 -16.86 3.57 9.59
N VAL A 227 -16.30 3.68 10.80
CA VAL A 227 -15.69 4.91 11.32
C VAL A 227 -14.32 4.55 11.86
N ASN A 228 -13.31 5.33 11.50
CA ASN A 228 -11.94 5.15 11.94
C ASN A 228 -11.41 6.47 12.50
N TRP A 229 -10.79 6.42 13.67
CA TRP A 229 -10.09 7.52 14.32
C TRP A 229 -8.62 7.18 14.49
N TYR A 230 -7.76 8.15 14.21
CA TYR A 230 -6.32 8.10 14.44
C TYR A 230 -5.84 9.39 15.07
N ASP A 231 -5.03 9.29 16.12
CA ASP A 231 -4.38 10.43 16.79
C ASP A 231 -2.93 10.02 17.09
N ALA A 232 -1.96 10.83 16.65
CA ALA A 232 -0.56 10.52 16.87
C ALA A 232 0.30 11.77 17.04
N GLY A 233 1.29 11.67 17.91
CA GLY A 233 2.42 12.59 17.98
C GLY A 233 3.72 11.82 17.75
N ARG A 234 4.57 12.35 16.87
CA ARG A 234 5.86 11.73 16.51
C ARG A 234 6.98 12.72 16.30
N GLY A 235 8.19 12.30 16.59
CA GLY A 235 9.39 12.98 16.16
C GLY A 235 9.63 12.76 14.68
N ILE A 236 10.20 13.75 14.01
CA ILE A 236 10.62 13.67 12.61
C ILE A 236 12.16 13.73 12.59
N PRO A 237 12.83 12.57 12.51
CA PRO A 237 14.27 12.54 12.47
C PRO A 237 14.75 13.10 11.13
N GLY A 238 15.48 14.19 11.16
CA GLY A 238 16.10 14.81 9.98
C GLY A 238 17.20 13.95 9.35
N PRO A 239 17.81 14.38 8.25
CA PRO A 239 18.97 13.71 7.67
C PRO A 239 20.18 13.79 8.62
N VAL A 240 21.02 12.75 8.60
CA VAL A 240 22.26 12.72 9.39
C VAL A 240 23.41 13.28 8.55
N PHE A 241 23.92 14.43 8.91
CA PHE A 241 25.09 15.04 8.27
C PHE A 241 25.97 15.76 9.31
N LYS A 242 27.24 15.96 8.97
CA LYS A 242 28.16 16.67 9.84
C LYS A 242 28.15 18.15 9.52
N GLN A 243 27.89 18.99 10.53
CA GLN A 243 27.91 20.43 10.42
C GLN A 243 28.80 21.03 11.54
N SER A 244 29.77 21.85 11.19
CA SER A 244 30.69 22.48 12.17
C SER A 244 31.30 21.50 13.19
N GLY A 245 31.64 20.28 12.73
CA GLY A 245 32.24 19.25 13.59
C GLY A 245 31.27 18.44 14.44
N LYS A 246 29.95 18.75 14.40
CA LYS A 246 28.90 18.06 15.13
C LYS A 246 27.91 17.38 14.17
N TYR A 247 27.10 16.46 14.70
CA TYR A 247 25.99 15.86 14.01
C TYR A 247 24.69 16.41 14.63
N PRO A 248 24.13 17.51 14.10
CA PRO A 248 22.88 18.03 14.61
C PRO A 248 21.78 17.00 14.38
N MET A 249 20.87 16.88 15.34
CA MET A 249 19.68 16.04 15.25
C MET A 249 18.46 16.94 15.19
N SER A 250 17.56 16.67 14.24
CA SER A 250 16.31 17.42 14.13
C SER A 250 15.49 17.26 15.40
N GLU A 251 14.82 18.33 15.82
CA GLU A 251 13.82 18.35 16.90
C GLU A 251 12.39 18.53 16.38
N ASP A 252 12.21 18.43 15.07
CA ASP A 252 10.90 18.56 14.42
C ASP A 252 9.88 17.58 14.95
N ARG A 253 8.64 18.06 15.08
CA ARG A 253 7.53 17.25 15.57
C ARG A 253 6.36 17.28 14.59
N GLN A 254 5.64 16.17 14.52
CA GLN A 254 4.40 16.08 13.77
C GLN A 254 3.28 15.51 14.65
N TYR A 255 2.12 16.16 14.58
CA TYR A 255 0.90 15.69 15.24
C TYR A 255 -0.16 15.48 14.16
N ASP A 256 -0.73 14.29 14.14
CA ASP A 256 -1.73 13.86 13.17
C ASP A 256 -3.02 13.50 13.90
N ARG A 257 -4.16 14.02 13.45
CA ARG A 257 -5.49 13.58 13.84
C ARG A 257 -6.31 13.32 12.61
N SER A 258 -6.92 12.15 12.51
CA SER A 258 -7.72 11.78 11.36
C SER A 258 -9.00 11.11 11.80
N LEU A 259 -10.12 11.55 11.21
CA LEU A 259 -11.42 10.89 11.31
C LEU A 259 -11.87 10.52 9.90
N THR A 260 -12.20 9.26 9.68
CA THR A 260 -12.78 8.80 8.41
C THR A 260 -14.05 8.02 8.70
N ALA A 261 -15.15 8.47 8.12
CA ALA A 261 -16.43 7.76 8.11
C ALA A 261 -16.77 7.35 6.67
N GLN A 262 -17.13 6.10 6.46
CA GLN A 262 -17.47 5.59 5.13
C GLN A 262 -18.66 4.65 5.16
N ILE A 263 -19.37 4.62 4.04
CA ILE A 263 -20.47 3.69 3.76
C ILE A 263 -20.26 3.04 2.40
N SER A 264 -20.67 1.82 2.25
CA SER A 264 -20.71 1.10 0.98
C SER A 264 -21.96 0.22 0.95
N GLY A 265 -22.64 0.18 -0.19
CA GLY A 265 -23.81 -0.67 -0.40
C GLY A 265 -23.76 -1.26 -1.79
N GLU A 266 -23.93 -2.58 -1.88
CA GLU A 266 -24.07 -3.31 -3.14
C GLU A 266 -25.35 -4.12 -3.07
N GLN A 267 -26.21 -4.02 -4.10
CA GLN A 267 -27.48 -4.71 -4.18
C GLN A 267 -27.74 -5.21 -5.59
N SER A 268 -28.08 -6.49 -5.71
CA SER A 268 -28.69 -7.03 -6.93
C SER A 268 -30.16 -6.60 -7.00
N LEU A 269 -30.53 -5.98 -8.11
CA LEU A 269 -31.89 -5.49 -8.37
C LEU A 269 -32.71 -6.48 -9.19
N GLY A 270 -32.13 -7.63 -9.54
CA GLY A 270 -32.77 -8.62 -10.43
C GLY A 270 -32.53 -8.32 -11.91
N HIS A 271 -32.92 -9.26 -12.79
CA HIS A 271 -32.80 -9.15 -14.27
C HIS A 271 -31.37 -8.76 -14.75
N GLY A 272 -30.33 -9.22 -14.03
CA GLY A 272 -28.94 -8.91 -14.35
C GLY A 272 -28.47 -7.50 -13.94
N LEU A 273 -29.31 -6.73 -13.25
CA LEU A 273 -29.01 -5.38 -12.80
C LEU A 273 -28.48 -5.40 -11.36
N SER A 274 -27.42 -4.66 -11.09
CA SER A 274 -26.83 -4.46 -9.76
C SER A 274 -26.46 -3.00 -9.54
N LEU A 275 -26.62 -2.51 -8.32
CA LEU A 275 -26.31 -1.15 -7.91
C LEU A 275 -25.21 -1.19 -6.83
N LEU A 276 -24.19 -0.34 -6.98
CA LEU A 276 -23.15 -0.07 -5.99
C LEU A 276 -23.19 1.42 -5.62
N VAL A 277 -23.26 1.72 -4.33
CA VAL A 277 -23.21 3.08 -3.81
C VAL A 277 -22.12 3.16 -2.75
N LYS A 278 -21.31 4.21 -2.78
CA LYS A 278 -20.24 4.45 -1.80
C LYS A 278 -20.25 5.91 -1.35
N GLY A 279 -19.85 6.13 -0.10
CA GLY A 279 -19.68 7.46 0.46
C GLY A 279 -18.55 7.47 1.46
N ARG A 280 -17.84 8.60 1.56
CA ARG A 280 -16.81 8.87 2.56
C ARG A 280 -16.82 10.34 2.96
N TYR A 281 -16.60 10.58 4.23
CA TYR A 281 -16.16 11.86 4.75
C TYR A 281 -14.87 11.65 5.55
N SER A 282 -13.87 12.48 5.33
CA SER A 282 -12.65 12.50 6.11
C SER A 282 -12.29 13.89 6.58
N LEU A 283 -11.74 13.96 7.79
CA LEU A 283 -11.13 15.13 8.41
C LEU A 283 -9.71 14.76 8.81
N ASP A 284 -8.72 15.41 8.21
CA ASP A 284 -7.31 15.23 8.51
C ASP A 284 -6.72 16.54 9.01
N ILE A 285 -6.22 16.54 10.24
CA ILE A 285 -5.53 17.66 10.87
C ILE A 285 -4.08 17.25 11.06
N LEU A 286 -3.16 18.06 10.52
CA LEU A 286 -1.73 17.87 10.64
C LEU A 286 -1.11 19.16 11.18
N ASP A 287 -0.44 19.06 12.32
CA ASP A 287 0.38 20.12 12.89
C ASP A 287 1.85 19.70 12.78
N TYR A 288 2.64 20.48 12.06
CA TYR A 288 4.07 20.28 11.91
C TYR A 288 4.82 21.41 12.58
N VAL A 289 5.70 21.07 13.51
CA VAL A 289 6.58 21.99 14.21
C VAL A 289 7.98 21.81 13.64
N ASP A 290 8.45 22.81 12.93
CA ASP A 290 9.80 22.93 12.35
C ASP A 290 10.68 23.68 13.36
N VAL A 291 11.71 23.04 13.87
CA VAL A 291 12.64 23.61 14.84
C VAL A 291 13.98 23.83 14.17
N SER A 292 14.48 25.07 14.20
CA SER A 292 15.76 25.38 13.57
C SER A 292 16.90 24.56 14.20
N GLU A 293 17.63 23.80 13.39
CA GLU A 293 18.82 23.05 13.83
C GLU A 293 19.98 23.95 14.28
N LEU A 294 19.98 25.23 13.86
CA LEU A 294 20.99 26.21 14.23
C LEU A 294 20.68 26.92 15.53
N ASP A 295 19.40 27.19 15.77
CA ASP A 295 18.91 27.85 16.97
C ASP A 295 17.53 27.27 17.34
N PRO A 296 17.47 26.32 18.29
CA PRO A 296 16.21 25.69 18.71
C PRO A 296 15.18 26.66 19.32
N SER A 297 15.56 27.90 19.64
CA SER A 297 14.62 28.94 20.06
C SER A 297 13.76 29.46 18.90
N ILE A 298 14.19 29.21 17.66
CA ILE A 298 13.46 29.57 16.45
C ILE A 298 12.67 28.34 15.98
N SER A 299 11.35 28.43 16.09
CA SER A 299 10.46 27.40 15.59
C SER A 299 9.31 27.99 14.80
N ALA A 300 8.83 27.25 13.82
CA ALA A 300 7.63 27.58 13.04
C ALA A 300 6.62 26.43 13.15
N THR A 301 5.35 26.76 13.31
CA THR A 301 4.28 25.77 13.32
C THR A 301 3.42 25.93 12.09
N TRP A 302 3.24 24.81 11.37
CA TRP A 302 2.42 24.73 10.18
C TRP A 302 1.19 23.87 10.48
N ASN A 303 0.01 24.49 10.37
CA ASN A 303 -1.26 23.81 10.66
C ASN A 303 -1.99 23.56 9.35
N TYR A 304 -2.41 22.34 9.12
CA TYR A 304 -3.17 21.90 7.97
C TYR A 304 -4.46 21.23 8.44
N ASN A 305 -5.60 21.70 7.93
CA ASN A 305 -6.89 21.07 8.12
C ASN A 305 -7.46 20.74 6.74
N LEU A 306 -7.48 19.47 6.40
CA LEU A 306 -8.02 18.95 5.16
C LEU A 306 -9.33 18.23 5.44
N GLN A 307 -10.40 18.65 4.78
CA GLN A 307 -11.66 17.93 4.75
C GLN A 307 -11.91 17.38 3.35
N SER A 308 -12.46 16.19 3.25
CA SER A 308 -12.80 15.56 1.97
C SER A 308 -14.13 14.84 2.09
N ALA A 309 -15.00 15.06 1.12
CA ALA A 309 -16.25 14.32 0.95
C ALA A 309 -16.26 13.63 -0.41
N TYR A 310 -16.60 12.35 -0.43
CA TYR A 310 -16.68 11.52 -1.63
C TYR A 310 -18.00 10.78 -1.67
N ALA A 311 -18.60 10.71 -2.86
CA ALA A 311 -19.78 9.91 -3.14
C ALA A 311 -19.64 9.26 -4.53
N ALA A 312 -20.10 8.03 -4.66
CA ALA A 312 -20.08 7.28 -5.92
C ALA A 312 -21.33 6.42 -6.07
N ALA A 313 -21.77 6.29 -7.31
CA ALA A 313 -22.81 5.35 -7.71
C ALA A 313 -22.34 4.62 -8.98
N SER A 314 -22.56 3.31 -9.01
CA SER A 314 -22.24 2.47 -10.17
C SER A 314 -23.36 1.50 -10.43
N LEU A 315 -23.72 1.38 -11.70
CA LEU A 315 -24.76 0.49 -12.20
C LEU A 315 -24.10 -0.59 -13.07
N GLY A 316 -24.19 -1.83 -12.62
CA GLY A 316 -23.76 -3.01 -13.36
C GLY A 316 -24.95 -3.69 -14.03
N PHE A 317 -24.80 -4.05 -15.29
CA PHE A 317 -25.84 -4.74 -16.07
C PHE A 317 -25.27 -5.90 -16.85
N GLN A 318 -25.73 -7.11 -16.55
CA GLN A 318 -25.47 -8.28 -17.37
C GLN A 318 -26.46 -8.32 -18.53
N ALA A 319 -26.08 -7.68 -19.67
CA ALA A 319 -26.92 -7.57 -20.84
C ALA A 319 -27.12 -8.93 -21.54
N LEU A 320 -26.04 -9.75 -21.55
CA LEU A 320 -26.03 -11.11 -22.10
C LEU A 320 -25.15 -11.98 -21.17
N PRO A 321 -25.22 -13.31 -21.25
CA PRO A 321 -24.37 -14.18 -20.43
C PRO A 321 -22.86 -13.89 -20.57
N TRP A 322 -22.46 -13.38 -21.71
CA TRP A 322 -21.08 -13.04 -22.07
C TRP A 322 -20.78 -11.52 -22.09
N LEU A 323 -21.80 -10.63 -21.88
CA LEU A 323 -21.64 -9.17 -21.93
C LEU A 323 -22.10 -8.52 -20.64
N HIS A 324 -21.16 -7.91 -19.94
CA HIS A 324 -21.43 -7.08 -18.76
C HIS A 324 -21.09 -5.61 -19.06
N LEU A 325 -21.99 -4.72 -18.69
CA LEU A 325 -21.86 -3.29 -18.82
C LEU A 325 -21.76 -2.65 -17.43
N ASN A 326 -20.93 -1.65 -17.26
CA ASN A 326 -20.84 -0.87 -16.05
C ASN A 326 -20.80 0.62 -16.38
N ALA A 327 -21.69 1.39 -15.76
CA ALA A 327 -21.70 2.85 -15.80
C ALA A 327 -21.55 3.39 -14.38
N ALA A 328 -20.63 4.31 -14.16
CA ALA A 328 -20.31 4.85 -12.83
C ALA A 328 -20.15 6.37 -12.87
N VAL A 329 -20.56 7.02 -11.79
CA VAL A 329 -20.37 8.45 -11.53
C VAL A 329 -19.88 8.62 -10.11
N ASP A 330 -18.79 9.37 -9.94
CA ASP A 330 -18.22 9.74 -8.65
C ASP A 330 -18.13 11.27 -8.55
N ALA A 331 -18.31 11.77 -7.34
CA ALA A 331 -18.09 13.17 -6.99
C ALA A 331 -17.20 13.26 -5.75
N GLN A 332 -16.26 14.18 -5.75
CA GLN A 332 -15.41 14.46 -4.59
C GLN A 332 -15.25 15.97 -4.42
N ALA A 333 -15.23 16.42 -3.17
CA ALA A 333 -14.92 17.79 -2.82
C ALA A 333 -13.89 17.79 -1.68
N ASP A 334 -12.84 18.59 -1.88
CA ASP A 334 -11.72 18.73 -0.95
C ASP A 334 -11.58 20.20 -0.53
N TRP A 335 -11.40 20.44 0.77
CA TRP A 335 -11.21 21.76 1.36
C TRP A 335 -9.98 21.75 2.26
N LEU A 336 -8.99 22.55 1.92
CA LEU A 336 -7.78 22.76 2.73
C LEU A 336 -7.83 24.13 3.39
N THR A 337 -7.64 24.16 4.70
CA THR A 337 -7.36 25.37 5.48
C THR A 337 -5.98 25.25 6.10
N ALA A 338 -5.07 26.09 5.67
CA ALA A 338 -3.70 26.21 6.16
C ALA A 338 -3.31 27.70 6.15
N ASN A 339 -2.02 28.04 5.97
CA ASN A 339 -1.58 29.39 5.60
C ASN A 339 -2.24 29.90 4.30
N VAL A 340 -2.75 28.99 3.47
CA VAL A 340 -3.61 29.25 2.32
C VAL A 340 -4.93 28.50 2.46
N LYS A 341 -5.99 29.03 1.83
CA LYS A 341 -7.26 28.32 1.67
C LYS A 341 -7.35 27.81 0.24
N ALA A 342 -7.55 26.52 0.08
CA ALA A 342 -7.70 25.89 -1.23
C ALA A 342 -8.88 24.92 -1.22
N GLN A 343 -9.55 24.80 -2.36
CA GLN A 343 -10.63 23.84 -2.54
C GLN A 343 -10.60 23.28 -3.95
N ARG A 344 -11.06 22.05 -4.09
CA ARG A 344 -11.23 21.40 -5.38
C ARG A 344 -12.47 20.52 -5.36
N GLN A 345 -13.29 20.66 -6.38
CA GLN A 345 -14.40 19.75 -6.66
C GLN A 345 -14.05 18.92 -7.89
N GLN A 346 -14.40 17.65 -7.88
CA GLN A 346 -14.10 16.71 -8.96
C GLN A 346 -15.37 15.92 -9.28
N VAL A 347 -15.63 15.73 -10.55
CA VAL A 347 -16.65 14.79 -11.05
C VAL A 347 -15.97 13.82 -12.01
N LEU A 348 -16.21 12.55 -11.80
CA LEU A 348 -15.72 11.47 -12.63
C LEU A 348 -16.91 10.69 -13.19
N GLY A 349 -16.86 10.36 -14.47
CA GLY A 349 -17.80 9.46 -15.11
C GLY A 349 -17.03 8.32 -15.77
N ALA A 350 -17.50 7.09 -15.66
CA ALA A 350 -16.86 5.95 -16.33
C ALA A 350 -17.90 5.04 -16.96
N PHE A 351 -17.48 4.42 -18.07
CA PHE A 351 -18.20 3.35 -18.73
C PHE A 351 -17.25 2.21 -19.06
N SER A 352 -17.72 0.98 -18.86
CA SER A 352 -16.96 -0.24 -19.16
C SER A 352 -17.86 -1.30 -19.74
N SER A 353 -17.32 -2.04 -20.70
CA SER A 353 -17.93 -3.25 -21.28
C SER A 353 -16.95 -4.41 -21.10
N ALA A 354 -17.39 -5.47 -20.46
CA ALA A 354 -16.62 -6.69 -20.28
C ALA A 354 -17.27 -7.83 -21.08
N PHE A 355 -16.50 -8.42 -21.98
CA PHE A 355 -16.87 -9.54 -22.83
C PHE A 355 -16.22 -10.81 -22.26
N LEU A 356 -17.04 -11.75 -21.79
CA LEU A 356 -16.63 -13.03 -21.22
C LEU A 356 -16.87 -14.14 -22.26
N LEU A 357 -15.95 -14.25 -23.21
CA LEU A 357 -16.01 -15.13 -24.37
C LEU A 357 -14.97 -16.26 -24.23
N ASP A 358 -15.25 -17.28 -23.43
CA ASP A 358 -14.30 -18.38 -23.21
C ASP A 358 -13.64 -18.86 -24.50
N PRO A 359 -12.28 -18.91 -24.58
CA PRO A 359 -11.29 -18.67 -23.53
C PRO A 359 -10.85 -17.22 -23.34
N TRP A 360 -11.52 -16.24 -23.94
CA TRP A 360 -11.17 -14.83 -23.95
C TRP A 360 -11.99 -14.04 -22.93
N ARG A 361 -11.35 -13.08 -22.28
CA ARG A 361 -11.99 -12.03 -21.49
C ARG A 361 -11.45 -10.70 -21.98
N ILE A 362 -12.33 -9.81 -22.41
CA ILE A 362 -11.95 -8.52 -22.96
C ILE A 362 -12.71 -7.44 -22.21
N GLN A 363 -12.00 -6.45 -21.68
CA GLN A 363 -12.63 -5.29 -21.05
C GLN A 363 -12.17 -4.02 -21.74
N VAL A 364 -13.13 -3.24 -22.22
CA VAL A 364 -12.92 -1.89 -22.74
C VAL A 364 -13.54 -0.91 -21.76
N SER A 365 -12.80 0.11 -21.35
CA SER A 365 -13.30 1.13 -20.44
C SER A 365 -12.81 2.52 -20.81
N ALA A 366 -13.57 3.52 -20.40
CA ALA A 366 -13.17 4.92 -20.49
C ALA A 366 -13.66 5.65 -19.24
N GLN A 367 -12.80 6.47 -18.66
CA GLN A 367 -13.13 7.34 -17.53
C GLN A 367 -12.85 8.79 -17.93
N TYR A 368 -13.84 9.66 -17.71
CA TYR A 368 -13.70 11.10 -17.79
C TYR A 368 -13.57 11.69 -16.39
N GLN A 369 -12.68 12.66 -16.22
CA GLN A 369 -12.51 13.42 -14.98
C GLN A 369 -12.50 14.92 -15.31
N GLY A 370 -13.34 15.69 -14.60
CA GLY A 370 -13.37 17.15 -14.63
C GLY A 370 -13.21 17.72 -13.24
N THR A 371 -12.52 18.85 -13.10
CA THR A 371 -12.28 19.51 -11.82
C THR A 371 -12.65 20.99 -11.86
N SER A 372 -12.98 21.58 -10.69
CA SER A 372 -13.35 23.01 -10.56
C SER A 372 -12.20 23.96 -10.88
N ASP A 373 -10.95 23.50 -10.78
CA ASP A 373 -9.73 24.24 -11.15
C ASP A 373 -9.35 24.07 -12.64
N GLY A 374 -10.27 23.51 -13.44
CA GLY A 374 -10.19 23.53 -14.90
C GLY A 374 -9.52 22.33 -15.55
N TYR A 375 -9.02 21.36 -14.80
CA TYR A 375 -8.42 20.14 -15.35
C TYR A 375 -9.48 19.20 -15.93
N ARG A 376 -9.21 18.65 -17.12
CA ARG A 376 -10.09 17.71 -17.81
C ARG A 376 -9.29 16.59 -18.44
N PHE A 377 -9.73 15.35 -18.21
CA PHE A 377 -9.04 14.14 -18.68
C PHE A 377 -9.99 13.09 -19.19
N LEU A 378 -9.50 12.35 -20.19
CA LEU A 378 -10.05 11.08 -20.63
C LEU A 378 -9.00 9.98 -20.41
N SER A 379 -9.38 8.93 -19.73
CA SER A 379 -8.56 7.77 -19.39
C SER A 379 -9.16 6.50 -20.01
N PRO A 380 -8.86 6.19 -21.29
CA PRO A 380 -9.27 4.95 -21.91
C PRO A 380 -8.39 3.80 -21.42
N ALA A 381 -8.96 2.58 -21.42
CA ALA A 381 -8.22 1.36 -21.19
C ALA A 381 -8.81 0.17 -21.96
N LEU A 382 -7.92 -0.71 -22.39
CA LEU A 382 -8.22 -2.00 -23.00
C LEU A 382 -7.44 -3.08 -22.23
N LEU A 383 -8.16 -4.08 -21.76
CA LEU A 383 -7.61 -5.27 -21.13
C LEU A 383 -8.09 -6.48 -21.89
N VAL A 384 -7.18 -7.38 -22.23
CA VAL A 384 -7.46 -8.64 -22.91
C VAL A 384 -6.76 -9.75 -22.14
N ASP A 385 -7.53 -10.73 -21.66
CA ASP A 385 -7.01 -11.95 -21.05
C ASP A 385 -7.40 -13.16 -21.91
N TRP A 386 -6.48 -14.08 -22.05
CA TRP A 386 -6.64 -15.32 -22.78
C TRP A 386 -6.29 -16.52 -21.91
N HIS A 387 -7.22 -17.43 -21.73
CA HIS A 387 -7.11 -18.62 -20.89
C HIS A 387 -7.16 -19.88 -21.78
N PRO A 388 -6.10 -20.20 -22.54
CA PRO A 388 -6.11 -21.33 -23.48
C PRO A 388 -6.32 -22.66 -22.79
N ARG A 389 -5.97 -22.73 -21.50
CA ARG A 389 -6.12 -23.89 -20.61
C ARG A 389 -6.37 -23.39 -19.19
N PHE A 390 -6.93 -24.24 -18.35
CA PHE A 390 -7.26 -23.91 -16.96
C PHE A 390 -6.04 -23.50 -16.10
N ASP A 391 -4.82 -23.87 -16.50
CA ASP A 391 -3.57 -23.65 -15.79
C ASP A 391 -2.72 -22.51 -16.42
N TRP A 392 -3.17 -21.90 -17.51
CA TRP A 392 -2.48 -20.82 -18.19
C TRP A 392 -3.37 -19.61 -18.43
N GLU A 393 -2.83 -18.46 -18.14
CA GLU A 393 -3.41 -17.15 -18.47
C GLU A 393 -2.38 -16.27 -19.14
N PHE A 394 -2.78 -15.57 -20.19
CA PHE A 394 -2.00 -14.53 -20.85
C PHE A 394 -2.84 -13.27 -20.89
N GLY A 395 -2.22 -12.12 -20.63
CA GLY A 395 -2.95 -10.87 -20.67
C GLY A 395 -2.15 -9.72 -21.25
N ILE A 396 -2.88 -8.74 -21.78
CA ILE A 396 -2.34 -7.48 -22.29
C ILE A 396 -3.22 -6.35 -21.77
N LEU A 397 -2.59 -5.28 -21.29
CA LEU A 397 -3.23 -4.05 -20.87
C LEU A 397 -2.63 -2.87 -21.62
N GLY A 398 -3.50 -2.03 -22.18
CA GLY A 398 -3.16 -0.68 -22.64
C GLY A 398 -4.07 0.33 -21.96
N LYS A 399 -3.52 1.37 -21.30
CA LYS A 399 -4.33 2.39 -20.65
C LYS A 399 -3.65 3.76 -20.61
N ARG A 400 -4.47 4.78 -20.42
CA ARG A 400 -4.02 6.11 -20.07
C ARG A 400 -4.54 6.48 -18.67
N SER A 401 -3.68 7.09 -17.86
CA SER A 401 -4.02 7.60 -16.54
C SER A 401 -3.45 9.00 -16.33
N CYS A 402 -3.93 9.70 -15.31
CA CYS A 402 -3.39 11.01 -14.94
C CYS A 402 -3.25 11.16 -13.42
N ARG A 403 -2.34 12.05 -13.02
CA ARG A 403 -2.19 12.55 -11.67
C ARG A 403 -2.42 14.05 -11.64
N LEU A 404 -3.38 14.51 -10.85
CA LEU A 404 -3.58 15.94 -10.60
C LEU A 404 -2.47 16.47 -9.67
N PRO A 405 -2.05 17.74 -9.83
CA PRO A 405 -1.24 18.42 -8.82
C PRO A 405 -1.97 18.44 -7.47
N SER A 406 -1.27 18.12 -6.40
CA SER A 406 -1.79 18.24 -5.03
C SER A 406 -1.88 19.72 -4.60
N PHE A 407 -2.53 20.00 -3.48
CA PHE A 407 -2.54 21.36 -2.95
C PHE A 407 -1.15 21.84 -2.54
N ASN A 408 -0.28 20.95 -2.06
CA ASN A 408 1.12 21.29 -1.80
C ASN A 408 1.88 21.61 -3.09
N ASP A 409 1.67 20.87 -4.18
CA ASP A 409 2.30 21.16 -5.47
C ASP A 409 1.92 22.58 -5.96
N LEU A 410 0.68 23.02 -5.71
CA LEU A 410 0.15 24.31 -6.18
C LEU A 410 0.42 25.47 -5.23
N TYR A 411 0.36 25.24 -3.92
CA TYR A 411 0.21 26.33 -2.93
C TYR A 411 1.24 26.30 -1.79
N TYR A 412 2.13 25.29 -1.74
CA TYR A 412 3.13 25.23 -0.68
C TYR A 412 4.03 26.47 -0.73
N THR A 413 4.16 27.16 0.41
CA THR A 413 4.86 28.44 0.51
C THR A 413 6.27 28.35 -0.06
N ASN A 414 6.61 29.26 -0.96
CA ASN A 414 7.90 29.38 -1.66
C ASN A 414 8.29 28.22 -2.60
N VAL A 415 7.47 27.16 -2.71
CA VAL A 415 7.75 25.98 -3.55
C VAL A 415 6.66 25.74 -4.59
N GLY A 416 5.39 25.89 -4.20
CA GLY A 416 4.24 25.61 -5.06
C GLY A 416 4.15 26.52 -6.29
N SER A 417 3.57 26.00 -7.37
CA SER A 417 3.31 26.75 -8.61
C SER A 417 1.87 26.52 -9.06
N ARG A 418 1.15 27.62 -9.37
CA ARG A 418 -0.26 27.55 -9.78
C ARG A 418 -0.47 27.11 -11.22
N ASP A 419 0.59 27.17 -12.05
CA ASP A 419 0.51 26.90 -13.49
C ASP A 419 0.85 25.44 -13.84
N LEU A 420 0.83 24.55 -12.84
CA LEU A 420 1.16 23.14 -13.04
C LEU A 420 0.07 22.42 -13.84
N ARG A 421 0.56 21.61 -14.78
CA ARG A 421 -0.27 20.69 -15.55
C ARG A 421 -0.26 19.33 -14.89
N PRO A 422 -1.36 18.56 -14.98
CA PRO A 422 -1.38 17.17 -14.52
C PRO A 422 -0.38 16.28 -15.27
N GLU A 423 0.25 15.37 -14.55
CA GLU A 423 1.06 14.30 -15.16
C GLU A 423 0.14 13.34 -15.92
N LYS A 424 0.57 12.91 -17.10
CA LYS A 424 -0.14 11.95 -17.94
C LYS A 424 0.73 10.72 -18.12
N VAL A 425 0.14 9.55 -18.01
CA VAL A 425 0.84 8.28 -18.15
C VAL A 425 0.12 7.41 -19.16
N TRP A 426 0.83 7.00 -20.22
CA TRP A 426 0.44 5.90 -21.08
C TRP A 426 1.16 4.63 -20.59
N GLN A 427 0.40 3.58 -20.38
CA GLN A 427 0.86 2.30 -19.86
C GLN A 427 0.51 1.19 -20.83
N VAL A 428 1.48 0.33 -21.09
CA VAL A 428 1.28 -0.94 -21.77
C VAL A 428 1.96 -2.02 -20.94
N SER A 429 1.24 -3.11 -20.67
CA SER A 429 1.84 -4.30 -20.05
C SER A 429 1.32 -5.57 -20.71
N ALA A 430 2.14 -6.61 -20.63
CA ALA A 430 1.80 -7.96 -21.05
C ALA A 430 2.30 -8.93 -20.00
N TRP A 431 1.48 -9.92 -19.66
CA TRP A 431 1.84 -10.93 -18.65
C TRP A 431 1.42 -12.31 -19.08
N TRP A 432 2.05 -13.29 -18.44
CA TRP A 432 1.56 -14.65 -18.39
C TRP A 432 1.58 -15.16 -16.95
N LEU A 433 0.68 -16.07 -16.68
CA LEU A 433 0.52 -16.76 -15.40
C LEU A 433 0.37 -18.26 -15.66
N TRP A 434 1.15 -19.05 -14.94
CA TRP A 434 0.97 -20.48 -14.83
C TRP A 434 0.69 -20.85 -13.39
N ASP A 435 -0.45 -21.53 -13.15
CA ASP A 435 -0.91 -21.91 -11.82
C ASP A 435 -1.39 -23.36 -11.85
N ARG A 436 -0.69 -24.26 -11.17
CA ARG A 436 -0.99 -25.68 -11.20
C ARG A 436 -0.64 -26.40 -9.92
N SER A 437 -1.49 -27.39 -9.55
CA SER A 437 -1.25 -28.32 -8.45
C SER A 437 -0.98 -29.73 -8.97
N PHE A 438 0.00 -30.41 -8.37
CA PHE A 438 0.39 -31.80 -8.63
C PHE A 438 0.44 -32.55 -7.31
N GLY A 439 -0.60 -33.29 -6.97
CA GLY A 439 -0.70 -33.96 -5.68
C GLY A 439 -0.57 -32.96 -4.52
N PRO A 440 0.45 -33.13 -3.63
CA PRO A 440 0.64 -32.23 -2.50
C PRO A 440 1.36 -30.91 -2.87
N TRP A 441 1.82 -30.77 -4.10
CA TRP A 441 2.53 -29.60 -4.57
C TRP A 441 1.60 -28.62 -5.28
N SER A 442 1.78 -27.32 -5.01
CA SER A 442 1.22 -26.22 -5.79
C SER A 442 2.35 -25.35 -6.34
N PHE A 443 2.18 -24.88 -7.56
CA PHE A 443 3.12 -24.01 -8.25
C PHE A 443 2.36 -22.85 -8.85
N ARG A 444 2.92 -21.65 -8.74
CA ARG A 444 2.41 -20.46 -9.41
C ARG A 444 3.60 -19.63 -9.88
N ILE A 445 3.62 -19.31 -11.17
CA ILE A 445 4.65 -18.47 -11.78
C ILE A 445 3.95 -17.40 -12.60
N ARG A 446 4.34 -16.15 -12.40
CA ARG A 446 3.87 -14.99 -13.15
C ARG A 446 5.06 -14.18 -13.62
N GLU A 447 5.02 -13.73 -14.86
CA GLU A 447 5.89 -12.70 -15.42
C GLU A 447 5.04 -11.58 -15.99
N GLU A 448 5.49 -10.35 -15.83
CA GLU A 448 4.84 -9.17 -16.41
C GLU A 448 5.89 -8.18 -16.94
N LEU A 449 5.85 -7.95 -18.25
CA LEU A 449 6.60 -6.90 -18.92
C LEU A 449 5.76 -5.63 -18.99
N TYR A 450 6.37 -4.46 -18.75
CA TYR A 450 5.63 -3.20 -18.83
C TYR A 450 6.47 -2.06 -19.42
N PHE A 451 5.75 -1.11 -20.02
CA PHE A 451 6.27 0.17 -20.47
C PHE A 451 5.32 1.30 -20.05
N ASN A 452 5.88 2.36 -19.43
CA ASN A 452 5.15 3.57 -19.08
C ASN A 452 5.82 4.79 -19.72
N HIS A 453 5.03 5.60 -20.40
CA HIS A 453 5.43 6.88 -20.96
C HIS A 453 4.75 7.99 -20.15
N VAL A 454 5.54 8.74 -19.37
CA VAL A 454 5.06 9.82 -18.49
C VAL A 454 5.41 11.15 -19.12
N THR A 455 4.43 12.03 -19.27
CA THR A 455 4.60 13.41 -19.72
C THR A 455 4.16 14.40 -18.66
N ASP A 456 4.69 15.62 -18.70
CA ASP A 456 4.41 16.68 -17.73
C ASP A 456 4.77 16.28 -16.28
N LYS A 457 5.86 15.50 -16.07
CA LYS A 457 6.27 15.01 -14.74
C LYS A 457 6.43 16.15 -13.75
N LEU A 458 5.78 16.03 -12.58
CA LEU A 458 5.85 17.03 -11.50
C LEU A 458 7.06 16.73 -10.59
N ILE A 459 7.99 17.67 -10.52
CA ILE A 459 9.13 17.58 -9.61
C ILE A 459 9.45 18.95 -9.00
N ALA A 460 9.99 18.92 -7.78
CA ALA A 460 10.58 20.09 -7.17
C ALA A 460 12.04 20.22 -7.63
N VAL A 461 12.44 21.40 -8.08
CA VAL A 461 13.80 21.71 -8.50
C VAL A 461 14.29 22.98 -7.85
N PRO A 462 15.60 23.14 -7.60
CA PRO A 462 16.19 24.41 -7.15
C PRO A 462 15.92 25.50 -8.17
N ASN A 463 15.42 26.66 -7.71
CA ASN A 463 15.10 27.81 -8.55
C ASN A 463 16.00 29.00 -8.17
N GLY A 464 17.02 29.26 -8.96
CA GLY A 464 17.94 30.37 -8.80
C GLY A 464 18.91 30.28 -7.62
N SER A 465 18.68 29.41 -6.65
CA SER A 465 19.63 29.08 -5.57
C SER A 465 19.33 27.68 -5.02
N LEU A 466 20.32 27.05 -4.36
CA LEU A 466 20.15 25.75 -3.71
C LEU A 466 19.15 25.77 -2.54
N PHE A 467 18.74 26.94 -2.08
CA PHE A 467 17.81 27.15 -0.96
C PHE A 467 16.38 27.49 -1.40
N ARG A 468 16.16 27.73 -2.72
CA ARG A 468 14.84 28.00 -3.28
C ARG A 468 14.44 26.86 -4.20
N TRP A 469 13.36 26.19 -3.89
CA TRP A 469 12.78 25.12 -4.70
C TRP A 469 11.48 25.62 -5.32
N SER A 470 11.15 25.13 -6.48
CA SER A 470 9.87 25.39 -7.12
C SER A 470 9.38 24.13 -7.81
N MET A 471 8.05 23.96 -7.82
CA MET A 471 7.41 22.86 -8.54
C MET A 471 7.32 23.20 -10.03
N PHE A 472 7.73 22.27 -10.87
CA PHE A 472 7.65 22.38 -12.32
C PHE A 472 7.13 21.10 -12.95
N ASN A 473 6.53 21.24 -14.14
CA ASN A 473 6.37 20.12 -15.05
C ASN A 473 7.65 19.99 -15.86
N ILE A 474 8.43 18.95 -15.60
CA ILE A 474 9.68 18.70 -16.32
C ILE A 474 9.52 17.45 -17.18
N GLY A 475 9.75 17.65 -18.47
CA GLY A 475 10.12 16.60 -19.39
C GLY A 475 9.21 15.39 -19.47
N THR A 476 9.78 14.40 -20.10
CA THR A 476 9.21 13.08 -20.33
C THR A 476 10.02 12.07 -19.54
N VAL A 477 9.35 11.06 -18.97
CA VAL A 477 9.99 9.93 -18.31
C VAL A 477 9.52 8.64 -18.96
N HIS A 478 10.47 7.81 -19.36
CA HIS A 478 10.21 6.45 -19.80
C HIS A 478 10.55 5.48 -18.67
N VAL A 479 9.64 4.55 -18.43
CA VAL A 479 9.85 3.46 -17.48
C VAL A 479 9.53 2.16 -18.18
N PHE A 480 10.47 1.25 -18.23
CA PHE A 480 10.22 -0.12 -18.65
C PHE A 480 10.78 -1.09 -17.63
N GLY A 481 10.15 -2.24 -17.51
CA GLY A 481 10.61 -3.25 -16.59
C GLY A 481 10.01 -4.61 -16.84
N ASP A 482 10.51 -5.53 -16.02
CA ASP A 482 10.19 -6.94 -16.03
C ASP A 482 10.03 -7.41 -14.59
N GLU A 483 8.88 -7.99 -14.26
CA GLU A 483 8.51 -8.42 -12.93
C GLU A 483 8.22 -9.93 -12.93
N TRP A 484 8.92 -10.65 -12.07
CA TRP A 484 8.75 -12.09 -11.86
C TRP A 484 8.26 -12.38 -10.45
N SER A 485 7.31 -13.29 -10.34
CA SER A 485 6.87 -13.89 -9.08
C SER A 485 6.73 -15.40 -9.28
N ALA A 486 7.46 -16.18 -8.49
CA ALA A 486 7.41 -17.62 -8.53
C ALA A 486 7.18 -18.15 -7.11
N SER A 487 6.18 -19.00 -6.93
CA SER A 487 5.89 -19.66 -5.67
C SER A 487 5.69 -21.16 -5.85
N SER A 488 6.13 -21.92 -4.84
CA SER A 488 5.86 -23.34 -4.71
C SER A 488 5.55 -23.66 -3.27
N ALA A 489 4.53 -24.46 -3.04
CA ALA A 489 4.20 -24.96 -1.73
C ALA A 489 3.92 -26.47 -1.76
N TYR A 490 4.33 -27.14 -0.69
CA TYR A 490 4.05 -28.54 -0.42
C TYR A 490 3.16 -28.64 0.81
N THR A 491 2.05 -29.36 0.70
CA THR A 491 1.10 -29.55 1.79
C THR A 491 0.92 -31.05 2.07
N ALA A 492 1.24 -31.46 3.31
CA ALA A 492 1.00 -32.81 3.81
C ALA A 492 0.17 -32.72 5.10
N ALA A 493 -0.31 -33.87 5.58
CA ALA A 493 -1.17 -33.93 6.77
C ALA A 493 -0.54 -33.33 8.04
N ALA A 494 0.79 -33.46 8.20
CA ALA A 494 1.48 -33.03 9.41
C ALA A 494 2.31 -31.74 9.24
N TRP A 495 2.63 -31.34 8.02
CA TRP A 495 3.49 -30.19 7.77
C TRP A 495 3.23 -29.54 6.40
N GLN A 496 3.57 -28.29 6.31
CA GLN A 496 3.56 -27.52 5.08
C GLN A 496 4.88 -26.77 4.94
N ALA A 497 5.33 -26.59 3.74
CA ALA A 497 6.48 -25.75 3.45
C ALA A 497 6.28 -25.06 2.10
N GLY A 498 6.85 -23.90 1.94
CA GLY A 498 6.78 -23.21 0.67
C GLY A 498 7.86 -22.16 0.51
N ILE A 499 8.06 -21.77 -0.72
CA ILE A 499 8.97 -20.71 -1.13
C ILE A 499 8.26 -19.78 -2.10
N THR A 500 8.50 -18.49 -1.96
CA THR A 500 8.12 -17.48 -2.93
C THR A 500 9.36 -16.64 -3.24
N ALA A 501 9.68 -16.49 -4.51
CA ALA A 501 10.74 -15.62 -4.98
C ALA A 501 10.14 -14.56 -5.91
N ARG A 502 10.57 -13.30 -5.75
CA ARG A 502 10.17 -12.18 -6.59
C ARG A 502 11.40 -11.43 -7.08
N TYR A 503 11.31 -10.96 -8.29
CA TYR A 503 12.35 -10.16 -8.90
C TYR A 503 11.73 -9.05 -9.73
N SER A 504 12.34 -7.88 -9.72
CA SER A 504 11.95 -6.74 -10.55
C SER A 504 13.18 -6.12 -11.17
N PHE A 505 13.17 -6.00 -12.48
CA PHE A 505 14.02 -5.11 -13.23
C PHE A 505 13.22 -3.83 -13.55
N ASN A 506 13.78 -2.65 -13.30
CA ASN A 506 13.07 -1.38 -13.47
C ASN A 506 14.01 -0.28 -13.96
N ARG A 507 13.89 0.07 -15.24
CA ARG A 507 14.63 1.16 -15.85
C ARG A 507 13.74 2.38 -16.04
N ALA A 508 14.01 3.44 -15.27
CA ALA A 508 13.30 4.72 -15.34
C ALA A 508 14.28 5.84 -15.71
N PHE A 509 14.05 6.57 -16.80
CA PHE A 509 14.96 7.60 -17.28
C PHE A 509 14.24 8.69 -18.08
N ASP A 510 14.85 9.87 -18.12
CA ASP A 510 14.49 10.94 -19.05
C ASP A 510 15.21 10.68 -20.39
N PRO A 511 14.50 10.67 -21.55
CA PRO A 511 15.13 10.52 -22.85
C PRO A 511 16.25 11.52 -23.16
N LEU A 512 16.21 12.72 -22.57
CA LEU A 512 17.24 13.74 -22.69
C LEU A 512 18.40 13.55 -21.69
N ASN A 513 18.21 12.72 -20.67
CA ASN A 513 19.18 12.40 -19.66
C ASN A 513 19.13 10.91 -19.31
N PRO A 514 20.02 10.08 -19.87
CA PRO A 514 19.91 8.61 -19.80
C PRO A 514 20.19 8.02 -18.40
N TRP A 515 20.45 8.84 -17.39
CA TRP A 515 20.64 8.35 -16.02
C TRP A 515 19.36 7.82 -15.44
N GLN A 516 19.49 6.79 -14.62
CA GLN A 516 18.38 6.26 -13.83
C GLN A 516 17.80 7.37 -12.93
N ILE A 517 16.49 7.45 -12.83
CA ILE A 517 15.83 8.39 -11.90
C ILE A 517 16.29 8.10 -10.47
N PRO A 518 16.55 9.15 -9.65
CA PRO A 518 17.02 8.99 -8.28
C PRO A 518 16.12 8.09 -7.42
N TYR A 519 16.77 7.35 -6.51
CA TYR A 519 16.14 6.42 -5.55
C TYR A 519 15.41 5.23 -6.14
N ILE A 520 15.58 4.94 -7.42
CA ILE A 520 15.01 3.77 -8.08
C ILE A 520 16.13 2.77 -8.34
N PRO A 521 16.10 1.56 -7.71
CA PRO A 521 17.05 0.51 -8.03
C PRO A 521 16.72 -0.08 -9.40
N LEU A 522 17.76 -0.42 -10.17
CA LEU A 522 17.60 -1.12 -11.43
C LEU A 522 17.13 -2.56 -11.21
N HIS A 523 17.60 -3.19 -10.15
CA HIS A 523 17.28 -4.56 -9.75
C HIS A 523 16.82 -4.58 -8.29
N SER A 524 15.73 -5.29 -8.02
CA SER A 524 15.26 -5.57 -6.67
C SER A 524 14.61 -6.95 -6.61
N GLY A 525 14.52 -7.53 -5.41
CA GLY A 525 13.88 -8.83 -5.26
C GLY A 525 13.61 -9.17 -3.81
N SER A 526 12.76 -10.18 -3.61
CA SER A 526 12.45 -10.73 -2.30
C SER A 526 12.36 -12.25 -2.35
N PHE A 527 12.66 -12.86 -1.21
CA PHE A 527 12.50 -14.29 -0.97
C PHE A 527 11.71 -14.49 0.31
N ASN A 528 10.75 -15.38 0.29
CA ASN A 528 10.01 -15.80 1.46
C ASN A 528 9.98 -17.32 1.50
N ILE A 529 10.50 -17.91 2.56
CA ILE A 529 10.48 -19.36 2.81
C ILE A 529 9.69 -19.57 4.09
N PHE A 530 8.69 -20.44 4.06
CA PHE A 530 7.97 -20.80 5.26
C PHE A 530 7.91 -22.30 5.49
N GLY A 531 7.84 -22.66 6.76
CA GLY A 531 7.59 -24.02 7.21
C GLY A 531 6.57 -24.01 8.34
N VAL A 532 5.61 -24.95 8.27
CA VAL A 532 4.61 -25.19 9.31
C VAL A 532 4.70 -26.64 9.73
N TRP A 533 4.88 -26.89 11.01
CA TRP A 533 4.85 -28.21 11.61
C TRP A 533 3.95 -28.20 12.83
N LYS A 534 2.81 -28.89 12.74
CA LYS A 534 1.79 -28.87 13.79
C LYS A 534 1.42 -27.44 14.16
N SER A 535 1.73 -27.02 15.40
CA SER A 535 1.43 -25.69 15.94
C SER A 535 2.55 -24.66 15.73
N PHE A 536 3.69 -25.07 15.15
CA PHE A 536 4.85 -24.19 14.93
C PHE A 536 4.89 -23.71 13.49
N ARG A 537 5.25 -22.46 13.30
CA ARG A 537 5.52 -21.86 12.00
C ARG A 537 6.81 -21.05 12.07
N ALA A 538 7.65 -21.22 11.05
CA ALA A 538 8.82 -20.39 10.80
C ALA A 538 8.71 -19.76 9.42
N ASP A 539 8.99 -18.46 9.32
CA ASP A 539 9.07 -17.70 8.09
C ASP A 539 10.43 -17.02 8.02
N ILE A 540 11.13 -17.15 6.90
CA ILE A 540 12.39 -16.46 6.62
C ILE A 540 12.15 -15.57 5.40
N ARG A 541 12.46 -14.30 5.51
CA ARG A 541 12.33 -13.31 4.45
C ARG A 541 13.66 -12.68 4.12
N GLY A 542 14.02 -12.65 2.85
CA GLY A 542 15.16 -11.91 2.32
C GLY A 542 14.67 -10.81 1.40
N GLN A 543 15.25 -9.61 1.52
CA GLN A 543 14.98 -8.49 0.63
C GLN A 543 16.30 -7.99 0.04
N VAL A 544 16.37 -7.91 -1.28
CA VAL A 544 17.52 -7.42 -2.04
C VAL A 544 17.14 -6.11 -2.72
N THR A 545 17.92 -5.07 -2.50
CA THR A 545 17.77 -3.78 -3.17
C THR A 545 19.08 -3.43 -3.86
N GLY A 546 19.04 -3.23 -5.17
CA GLY A 546 20.19 -2.86 -5.98
C GLY A 546 20.72 -1.46 -5.66
N ALA A 547 21.89 -1.15 -6.18
CA ALA A 547 22.47 0.19 -6.06
C ALA A 547 21.55 1.24 -6.72
N ARG A 548 21.55 2.46 -6.15
CA ARG A 548 20.64 3.54 -6.55
C ARG A 548 21.39 4.86 -6.66
N TYR A 549 21.00 5.68 -7.63
CA TYR A 549 21.39 7.08 -7.68
C TYR A 549 20.57 7.90 -6.66
N THR A 550 21.18 8.90 -6.06
CA THR A 550 20.51 9.89 -5.19
C THR A 550 20.29 11.22 -5.91
N ALA A 551 20.95 11.39 -7.05
CA ALA A 551 20.80 12.50 -7.99
C ALA A 551 20.97 11.97 -9.41
N ALA A 552 20.50 12.69 -10.43
CA ALA A 552 20.72 12.37 -11.85
C ALA A 552 22.18 12.69 -12.25
N SER A 553 23.13 11.95 -11.71
CA SER A 553 24.56 12.18 -11.84
C SER A 553 25.34 10.88 -11.68
N SER A 554 26.48 10.77 -12.39
CA SER A 554 27.42 9.66 -12.25
C SER A 554 28.44 9.81 -11.12
N ARG A 555 28.34 10.88 -10.31
CA ARG A 555 29.30 11.12 -9.24
C ARG A 555 29.19 10.06 -8.15
N PRO A 556 30.29 9.54 -7.59
CA PRO A 556 30.25 8.52 -6.55
C PRO A 556 29.45 8.93 -5.30
N GLU A 557 29.45 10.24 -4.96
CA GLU A 557 28.71 10.79 -3.84
C GLU A 557 27.17 10.73 -4.05
N ALA A 558 26.74 10.60 -5.31
CA ALA A 558 25.34 10.46 -5.69
C ALA A 558 24.86 9.00 -5.72
N PHE A 559 25.51 8.10 -4.99
CA PHE A 559 25.21 6.67 -4.99
C PHE A 559 24.86 6.17 -3.59
N LEU A 560 23.88 5.26 -3.52
CA LEU A 560 23.65 4.36 -2.39
C LEU A 560 23.98 2.94 -2.83
N PRO A 561 24.79 2.18 -2.07
CA PRO A 561 25.16 0.81 -2.41
C PRO A 561 23.96 -0.13 -2.38
N ALA A 562 24.08 -1.26 -3.05
CA ALA A 562 23.16 -2.37 -2.92
C ALA A 562 23.22 -2.95 -1.49
N PHE A 563 22.10 -3.48 -1.02
CA PHE A 563 22.04 -4.15 0.27
C PHE A 563 21.06 -5.33 0.24
N THR A 564 21.24 -6.22 1.22
CA THR A 564 20.33 -7.34 1.46
C THR A 564 20.03 -7.41 2.95
N THR A 565 18.77 -7.52 3.30
CA THR A 565 18.31 -7.75 4.69
C THR A 565 17.61 -9.09 4.80
N TRP A 566 17.78 -9.74 5.95
CA TRP A 566 17.11 -11.00 6.26
C TRP A 566 16.35 -10.87 7.57
N ASP A 567 15.10 -11.29 7.56
CA ASP A 567 14.23 -11.35 8.72
C ASP A 567 13.77 -12.79 8.95
N MET A 568 13.49 -13.15 10.20
CA MET A 568 12.90 -14.43 10.57
C MET A 568 11.77 -14.21 11.58
N THR A 569 10.65 -14.88 11.34
CA THR A 569 9.53 -14.92 12.28
C THR A 569 9.29 -16.35 12.73
N LEU A 570 9.31 -16.58 14.02
CA LEU A 570 8.94 -17.85 14.64
C LEU A 570 7.62 -17.66 15.36
N SER A 571 6.64 -18.50 15.11
CA SER A 571 5.36 -18.43 15.79
C SER A 571 4.87 -19.81 16.24
N TRP A 572 4.14 -19.81 17.35
CA TRP A 572 3.52 -20.99 17.95
C TRP A 572 2.06 -20.71 18.25
N LYS A 573 1.18 -21.61 17.81
CA LYS A 573 -0.23 -21.63 18.16
C LYS A 573 -0.43 -22.56 19.34
N GLY A 574 -0.76 -21.99 20.50
CA GLY A 574 -1.07 -22.71 21.73
C GLY A 574 -2.54 -23.07 21.88
N PRO A 575 -2.92 -23.69 23.01
CA PRO A 575 -4.31 -23.93 23.36
C PRO A 575 -5.05 -22.59 23.62
N TRP A 576 -6.38 -22.65 23.69
CA TRP A 576 -7.26 -21.53 24.01
C TRP A 576 -7.08 -20.29 23.11
N GLY A 577 -6.72 -20.49 21.82
CA GLY A 577 -6.51 -19.38 20.89
C GLY A 577 -5.25 -18.54 21.16
N LEU A 578 -4.35 -19.00 22.03
CA LEU A 578 -3.07 -18.33 22.31
C LEU A 578 -2.15 -18.45 21.08
N ARG A 579 -1.51 -17.34 20.72
CA ARG A 579 -0.42 -17.32 19.75
C ARG A 579 0.74 -16.48 20.30
N LEU A 580 1.93 -17.03 20.18
CA LEU A 580 3.20 -16.36 20.47
C LEU A 580 3.97 -16.20 19.16
N ALA A 581 4.60 -15.05 18.98
CA ALA A 581 5.53 -14.86 17.87
C ALA A 581 6.76 -14.06 18.29
N VAL A 582 7.90 -14.40 17.73
CA VAL A 582 9.17 -13.69 17.85
C VAL A 582 9.66 -13.34 16.45
N GLU A 583 9.98 -12.08 16.24
CA GLU A 583 10.49 -11.55 14.99
C GLU A 583 11.94 -11.11 15.19
N LEU A 584 12.84 -11.68 14.43
CA LEU A 584 14.24 -11.29 14.31
C LEU A 584 14.36 -10.48 13.02
N ARG A 585 14.64 -9.20 13.13
CA ARG A 585 14.70 -8.28 12.01
C ARG A 585 16.16 -7.93 11.69
N ASN A 586 16.48 -7.86 10.40
CA ASN A 586 17.84 -7.60 9.90
C ASN A 586 18.90 -8.49 10.60
N ILE A 587 18.73 -9.83 10.52
CA ILE A 587 19.55 -10.82 11.24
C ILE A 587 21.04 -10.68 10.90
N THR A 588 21.36 -10.25 9.69
CA THR A 588 22.73 -10.05 9.22
C THR A 588 23.35 -8.74 9.69
N ASP A 589 22.61 -7.94 10.46
CA ASP A 589 23.02 -6.60 10.92
C ASP A 589 23.55 -5.71 9.77
N THR A 590 22.90 -5.83 8.61
CA THR A 590 23.27 -5.07 7.42
C THR A 590 23.06 -3.58 7.66
N ARG A 591 24.09 -2.79 7.37
CA ARG A 591 24.03 -1.31 7.43
C ARG A 591 23.51 -0.80 6.09
N TYR A 592 22.41 -0.08 6.11
CA TYR A 592 21.78 0.41 4.88
C TYR A 592 20.98 1.68 5.09
N GLU A 593 20.72 2.37 3.99
CA GLU A 593 19.86 3.56 3.91
C GLU A 593 18.86 3.35 2.77
N ILE A 594 17.59 3.68 2.99
CA ILE A 594 16.59 3.76 1.92
C ILE A 594 16.67 5.13 1.25
N VAL A 595 16.76 6.17 2.04
CA VAL A 595 17.01 7.54 1.62
C VAL A 595 18.37 7.94 2.15
N LYS A 596 19.16 8.63 1.35
CA LYS A 596 20.51 9.07 1.73
C LYS A 596 20.48 9.90 3.01
N GLN A 597 21.39 9.64 3.95
CA GLN A 597 21.49 10.26 5.27
C GLN A 597 20.33 9.85 6.24
N TYR A 598 19.54 8.85 5.89
CA TYR A 598 18.54 8.24 6.76
C TYR A 598 18.95 6.79 7.05
N PRO A 599 19.88 6.58 8.00
CA PRO A 599 20.33 5.23 8.37
C PRO A 599 19.17 4.43 8.94
N MET A 600 19.09 3.16 8.56
CA MET A 600 18.06 2.24 9.02
C MET A 600 18.56 1.42 10.21
N PRO A 601 17.63 0.86 11.04
CA PRO A 601 18.01 0.04 12.19
C PRO A 601 18.79 -1.22 11.79
N GLY A 602 19.80 -1.56 12.58
CA GLY A 602 20.51 -2.84 12.52
C GLY A 602 19.65 -4.00 13.07
N PHE A 603 20.32 -5.08 13.50
CA PHE A 603 19.64 -6.24 14.09
C PHE A 603 18.78 -5.83 15.30
N HIS A 604 17.55 -6.32 15.32
CA HIS A 604 16.64 -6.08 16.45
C HIS A 604 15.57 -7.17 16.57
N VAL A 605 14.97 -7.27 17.75
CA VAL A 605 14.01 -8.31 18.12
C VAL A 605 12.69 -7.70 18.56
N MET A 606 11.59 -8.25 18.06
CA MET A 606 10.23 -7.95 18.46
C MET A 606 9.53 -9.22 18.91
N GLY A 607 8.62 -9.11 19.85
CA GLY A 607 7.78 -10.21 20.30
C GLY A 607 6.31 -9.85 20.26
N SER A 608 5.44 -10.82 20.08
CA SER A 608 4.00 -10.61 20.20
C SER A 608 3.30 -11.79 20.88
N VAL A 609 2.27 -11.46 21.63
CA VAL A 609 1.34 -12.41 22.26
C VAL A 609 -0.05 -12.01 21.83
N SER A 610 -0.82 -12.95 21.32
CA SER A 610 -2.24 -12.72 21.04
C SER A 610 -3.10 -13.88 21.52
N VAL A 611 -4.34 -13.55 21.88
CA VAL A 611 -5.37 -14.51 22.28
C VAL A 611 -6.63 -14.21 21.48
N GLU A 612 -7.21 -15.25 20.91
CA GLU A 612 -8.49 -15.20 20.20
C GLU A 612 -9.47 -16.16 20.86
N ILE A 613 -10.58 -15.61 21.42
CA ILE A 613 -11.64 -16.33 22.16
C ILE A 613 -12.96 -16.15 21.47
#